data_044ff7757b96224c721daff7c1436ef0
#
_entry.id   044ff7757b96224c721daff7c1436ef0
#
_cell.length_a   1.000
_cell.length_b   1.000
_cell.length_c   1.000
_cell.angle_alpha   90.00
_cell.angle_beta   90.00
_cell.angle_gamma   90.00
#
_symmetry.space_group_name_H-M   'P 1'
#
loop_
_entity.id
_entity.type
_entity.pdbx_description
1 polymer ?
#
loop_
_entity_poly.entity_id
_entity_poly.type
_entity_poly.pdbx_seq_one_letter_code
_entity_poly.pdbx_strand_id
1 'polypeptide(L)'
;VYKRQHVKSVQYDNFAAIAAGESHPGAERLFRAMAFSERLQEHNCAQAILRLGGSYTPPVRIVLFGGTTNDNLERSIGYERRNLGERHGTEIGRALRKGNRYAARMLIRASAADLRNAVLMERCRSAGSDGPDSCRFFVCPECGNIYAAEHLDYYCPICLTGRERFVRFE
;
A
#
# COMPACT_ATOMS: atom_id res chain seq x y z
N VAL A 1 -0.45 13.59 -1.38
CA VAL A 1 -0.37 12.22 -0.84
C VAL A 1 -1.70 11.50 -1.01
N TYR A 2 -2.79 11.90 -0.38
CA TYR A 2 -4.08 11.18 -0.34
C TYR A 2 -4.71 10.88 -1.72
N LYS A 3 -4.60 11.79 -2.69
CA LYS A 3 -5.11 11.55 -4.05
C LYS A 3 -4.42 10.37 -4.75
N ARG A 4 -3.15 10.14 -4.41
CA ARG A 4 -2.40 8.99 -4.93
C ARG A 4 -2.89 7.68 -4.32
N GLN A 5 -3.16 7.63 -3.02
CA GLN A 5 -3.68 6.44 -2.36
C GLN A 5 -5.03 6.02 -2.95
N HIS A 6 -5.91 6.99 -3.22
CA HIS A 6 -7.17 6.70 -3.91
C HIS A 6 -6.93 6.07 -5.28
N VAL A 7 -6.10 6.68 -6.12
CA VAL A 7 -5.77 6.15 -7.46
C VAL A 7 -5.12 4.77 -7.37
N LYS A 8 -4.17 4.59 -6.43
CA LYS A 8 -3.50 3.30 -6.22
C LYS A 8 -4.48 2.21 -5.78
N SER A 9 -5.41 2.50 -4.88
CA SER A 9 -6.37 1.52 -4.41
C SER A 9 -7.24 0.98 -5.54
N VAL A 10 -7.77 1.86 -6.40
CA VAL A 10 -8.58 1.48 -7.56
C VAL A 10 -7.73 0.73 -8.60
N GLN A 11 -6.49 1.17 -8.82
CA GLN A 11 -5.57 0.50 -9.75
C GLN A 11 -5.20 -0.90 -9.28
N TYR A 12 -4.97 -1.11 -7.99
CA TYR A 12 -4.67 -2.43 -7.43
C TYR A 12 -5.88 -3.37 -7.44
N ASP A 13 -7.12 -2.86 -7.27
CA ASP A 13 -8.32 -3.66 -7.50
C ASP A 13 -8.41 -4.16 -8.96
N ASN A 14 -8.10 -3.29 -9.93
CA ASN A 14 -8.04 -3.67 -11.33
C ASN A 14 -6.95 -4.73 -11.60
N PHE A 15 -5.77 -4.57 -11.02
CA PHE A 15 -4.68 -5.54 -11.17
C PHE A 15 -5.00 -6.88 -10.51
N ALA A 16 -5.73 -6.87 -9.39
CA ALA A 16 -6.21 -8.09 -8.75
C ALA A 16 -7.18 -8.86 -9.66
N ALA A 17 -8.11 -8.15 -10.33
CA ALA A 17 -9.03 -8.77 -11.28
C ALA A 17 -8.29 -9.38 -12.49
N ILE A 18 -7.26 -8.70 -13.01
CA ILE A 18 -6.41 -9.23 -14.09
C ILE A 18 -5.67 -10.49 -13.61
N ALA A 19 -5.05 -10.45 -12.44
CA ALA A 19 -4.32 -11.58 -11.89
C ALA A 19 -5.21 -12.80 -11.66
N ALA A 20 -6.45 -12.59 -11.20
CA ALA A 20 -7.46 -13.65 -11.09
C ALA A 20 -7.79 -14.25 -12.47
N GLY A 21 -7.98 -13.40 -13.49
CA GLY A 21 -8.27 -13.86 -14.86
C GLY A 21 -7.12 -14.64 -15.49
N GLU A 22 -5.87 -14.32 -15.12
CA GLU A 22 -4.66 -15.01 -15.58
C GLU A 22 -4.28 -16.22 -14.69
N SER A 23 -5.09 -16.58 -13.71
CA SER A 23 -4.85 -17.68 -12.77
C SER A 23 -3.57 -17.52 -11.93
N HIS A 24 -3.31 -16.29 -11.46
CA HIS A 24 -2.20 -15.94 -10.56
C HIS A 24 -2.70 -15.62 -9.14
N PRO A 25 -3.12 -16.63 -8.34
CA PRO A 25 -3.80 -16.40 -7.06
C PRO A 25 -2.92 -15.68 -6.03
N GLY A 26 -1.61 -15.88 -6.05
CA GLY A 26 -0.67 -15.17 -5.17
C GLY A 26 -0.62 -13.67 -5.45
N ALA A 27 -0.55 -13.29 -6.73
CA ALA A 27 -0.56 -11.90 -7.17
C ALA A 27 -1.93 -11.24 -6.94
N GLU A 28 -3.03 -11.97 -7.19
CA GLU A 28 -4.39 -11.52 -6.88
C GLU A 28 -4.51 -11.13 -5.40
N ARG A 29 -4.14 -12.04 -4.49
CA ARG A 29 -4.21 -11.79 -3.05
C ARG A 29 -3.35 -10.60 -2.63
N LEU A 30 -2.14 -10.49 -3.19
CA LEU A 30 -1.25 -9.37 -2.93
C LEU A 30 -1.87 -8.04 -3.37
N PHE A 31 -2.38 -7.95 -4.60
CA PHE A 31 -3.01 -6.73 -5.09
C PHE A 31 -4.28 -6.37 -4.30
N ARG A 32 -5.09 -7.35 -3.89
CA ARG A 32 -6.24 -7.10 -2.98
C ARG A 32 -5.81 -6.55 -1.63
N ALA A 33 -4.76 -7.11 -1.04
CA ALA A 33 -4.18 -6.60 0.22
C ALA A 33 -3.66 -5.16 0.05
N MET A 34 -3.00 -4.87 -1.08
CA MET A 34 -2.51 -3.53 -1.40
C MET A 34 -3.65 -2.53 -1.61
N ALA A 35 -4.70 -2.91 -2.35
CA ALA A 35 -5.87 -2.06 -2.54
C ALA A 35 -6.53 -1.70 -1.20
N PHE A 36 -6.67 -2.67 -0.32
CA PHE A 36 -7.20 -2.45 1.04
C PHE A 36 -6.29 -1.53 1.86
N SER A 37 -4.97 -1.76 1.84
CA SER A 37 -3.98 -0.92 2.52
C SER A 37 -4.04 0.54 2.05
N GLU A 38 -4.12 0.78 0.75
CA GLU A 38 -4.18 2.13 0.19
C GLU A 38 -5.49 2.85 0.56
N ARG A 39 -6.62 2.15 0.62
CA ARG A 39 -7.89 2.72 1.13
C ARG A 39 -7.79 3.13 2.59
N LEU A 40 -7.16 2.32 3.44
CA LEU A 40 -6.90 2.69 4.84
C LEU A 40 -6.00 3.92 4.95
N GLN A 41 -4.94 3.97 4.17
CA GLN A 41 -4.03 5.11 4.17
C GLN A 41 -4.71 6.39 3.65
N GLU A 42 -5.54 6.28 2.61
CA GLU A 42 -6.38 7.38 2.12
C GLU A 42 -7.27 7.91 3.25
N HIS A 43 -8.02 7.01 3.91
CA HIS A 43 -8.88 7.36 5.04
C HIS A 43 -8.09 8.07 6.15
N ASN A 44 -6.96 7.50 6.56
CA ASN A 44 -6.12 8.07 7.61
C ASN A 44 -5.56 9.46 7.22
N CYS A 45 -5.18 9.64 5.96
CA CYS A 45 -4.75 10.94 5.45
C CYS A 45 -5.91 11.95 5.40
N ALA A 46 -7.10 11.53 4.98
CA ALA A 46 -8.30 12.38 4.98
C ALA A 46 -8.64 12.87 6.40
N GLN A 47 -8.63 11.95 7.37
CA GLN A 47 -8.83 12.31 8.78
C GLN A 47 -7.77 13.28 9.30
N ALA A 48 -6.51 13.08 8.91
CA ALA A 48 -5.42 13.97 9.28
C ALA A 48 -5.61 15.39 8.70
N ILE A 49 -6.05 15.50 7.44
CA ILE A 49 -6.33 16.78 6.79
C ILE A 49 -7.48 17.51 7.51
N LEU A 50 -8.58 16.82 7.81
CA LEU A 50 -9.72 17.40 8.53
C LEU A 50 -9.31 17.91 9.91
N ARG A 51 -8.52 17.14 10.68
CA ARG A 51 -7.97 17.56 11.99
C ARG A 51 -7.08 18.80 11.93
N LEU A 52 -6.44 19.04 10.78
CA LEU A 52 -5.60 20.22 10.52
C LEU A 52 -6.39 21.38 9.91
N GLY A 53 -7.72 21.29 9.88
CA GLY A 53 -8.61 22.34 9.35
C GLY A 53 -8.68 22.41 7.82
N GLY A 54 -8.18 21.39 7.13
CA GLY A 54 -8.27 21.28 5.67
C GLY A 54 -9.54 20.56 5.21
N SER A 55 -9.72 20.50 3.89
CA SER A 55 -10.79 19.75 3.23
C SER A 55 -10.25 18.59 2.41
N TYR A 56 -10.99 17.52 2.31
CA TYR A 56 -10.68 16.35 1.50
C TYR A 56 -11.70 16.19 0.37
N THR A 57 -11.21 16.01 -0.86
CA THR A 57 -12.05 15.67 -2.02
C THR A 57 -11.34 14.57 -2.81
N PRO A 58 -11.94 13.38 -2.94
CA PRO A 58 -11.36 12.30 -3.74
C PRO A 58 -11.31 12.68 -5.22
N PRO A 59 -10.37 12.10 -6.00
CA PRO A 59 -10.34 12.27 -7.45
C PRO A 59 -11.60 11.68 -8.09
N VAL A 60 -12.18 12.40 -9.05
CA VAL A 60 -13.41 11.97 -9.76
C VAL A 60 -13.08 11.13 -11.00
N ARG A 61 -11.92 11.35 -11.60
CA ARG A 61 -11.48 10.64 -12.81
C ARG A 61 -10.18 9.90 -12.54
N ILE A 62 -10.18 8.60 -12.79
CA ILE A 62 -9.02 7.72 -12.67
C ILE A 62 -8.82 7.05 -14.02
N VAL A 63 -7.59 7.12 -14.53
CA VAL A 63 -7.16 6.36 -15.70
C VAL A 63 -6.59 5.04 -15.18
N LEU A 64 -7.20 3.94 -15.55
CA LEU A 64 -6.72 2.60 -15.22
C LEU A 64 -5.76 2.10 -16.30
N PHE A 65 -4.66 1.55 -15.86
CA PHE A 65 -3.72 0.85 -16.70
C PHE A 65 -3.96 -0.65 -16.58
N GLY A 66 -3.72 -1.38 -17.65
CA GLY A 66 -3.77 -2.83 -17.69
C GLY A 66 -2.59 -3.36 -18.52
N GLY A 67 -2.19 -4.54 -18.20
CA GLY A 67 -1.17 -5.34 -18.86
C GLY A 67 -1.25 -6.74 -18.27
N THR A 68 -0.30 -7.61 -18.56
CA THR A 68 -0.21 -8.90 -17.86
C THR A 68 0.06 -8.68 -16.38
N THR A 69 -0.18 -9.70 -15.57
CA THR A 69 0.13 -9.67 -14.13
C THR A 69 1.59 -9.28 -13.88
N ASN A 70 2.52 -9.81 -14.68
CA ASN A 70 3.95 -9.47 -14.57
C ASN A 70 4.23 -8.00 -14.91
N ASP A 71 3.62 -7.47 -15.99
CA ASP A 71 3.75 -6.04 -16.37
C ASP A 71 3.20 -5.13 -15.26
N ASN A 72 2.09 -5.53 -14.65
CA ASN A 72 1.45 -4.79 -13.57
C ASN A 72 2.30 -4.77 -12.29
N LEU A 73 2.93 -5.89 -11.94
CA LEU A 73 3.90 -5.97 -10.84
C LEU A 73 5.10 -5.07 -11.11
N GLU A 74 5.73 -5.17 -12.28
CA GLU A 74 6.90 -4.38 -12.64
C GLU A 74 6.62 -2.88 -12.63
N ARG A 75 5.50 -2.46 -13.23
CA ARG A 75 5.04 -1.07 -13.23
C ARG A 75 4.84 -0.55 -11.80
N SER A 76 4.20 -1.35 -10.95
CA SER A 76 3.91 -0.98 -9.56
C SER A 76 5.18 -0.87 -8.73
N ILE A 77 6.12 -1.79 -8.87
CA ILE A 77 7.45 -1.73 -8.22
C ILE A 77 8.16 -0.43 -8.60
N GLY A 78 8.23 -0.12 -9.89
CA GLY A 78 8.85 1.10 -10.38
C GLY A 78 8.18 2.37 -9.83
N TYR A 79 6.86 2.36 -9.71
CA TYR A 79 6.10 3.47 -9.13
C TYR A 79 6.41 3.69 -7.65
N GLU A 80 6.38 2.61 -6.83
CA GLU A 80 6.66 2.71 -5.39
C GLU A 80 8.10 3.15 -5.12
N ARG A 81 9.06 2.60 -5.85
CA ARG A 81 10.47 2.98 -5.71
C ARG A 81 10.73 4.46 -6.03
N ARG A 82 10.11 5.00 -7.11
CA ARG A 82 10.21 6.44 -7.43
C ARG A 82 9.60 7.31 -6.34
N ASN A 83 8.46 6.92 -5.78
CA ASN A 83 7.83 7.66 -4.69
C ASN A 83 8.73 7.73 -3.45
N LEU A 84 9.40 6.64 -3.11
CA LEU A 84 10.33 6.58 -1.98
C LEU A 84 11.52 7.53 -2.18
N GLY A 85 12.16 7.52 -3.35
CA GLY A 85 13.36 8.32 -3.63
C GLY A 85 13.07 9.82 -3.73
N GLU A 86 12.04 10.21 -4.46
CA GLU A 86 11.85 11.61 -4.89
C GLU A 86 10.91 12.42 -4.01
N ARG A 87 9.94 11.79 -3.34
CA ARG A 87 8.83 12.50 -2.72
C ARG A 87 8.80 12.44 -1.20
N HIS A 88 8.97 11.27 -0.62
CA HIS A 88 8.77 11.13 0.83
C HIS A 88 9.77 11.91 1.64
N GLY A 89 11.05 11.90 1.29
CA GLY A 89 12.07 12.68 1.98
C GLY A 89 11.77 14.17 1.96
N THR A 90 11.35 14.70 0.81
CA THR A 90 11.00 16.12 0.64
C THR A 90 9.76 16.50 1.44
N GLU A 91 8.69 15.69 1.38
CA GLU A 91 7.42 15.97 2.08
C GLU A 91 7.59 15.85 3.61
N ILE A 92 8.29 14.82 4.08
CA ILE A 92 8.61 14.62 5.51
C ILE A 92 9.47 15.78 6.03
N GLY A 93 10.53 16.11 5.30
CA GLY A 93 11.42 17.23 5.67
C GLY A 93 10.67 18.56 5.73
N ARG A 94 9.74 18.82 4.80
CA ARG A 94 8.88 20.01 4.83
C ARG A 94 7.99 20.04 6.06
N ALA A 95 7.38 18.93 6.43
CA ALA A 95 6.52 18.82 7.61
C ALA A 95 7.33 19.08 8.89
N LEU A 96 8.53 18.52 9.00
CA LEU A 96 9.42 18.70 10.15
C LEU A 96 9.90 20.15 10.27
N ARG A 97 10.33 20.77 9.17
CA ARG A 97 10.74 22.19 9.18
C ARG A 97 9.62 23.15 9.60
N LYS A 98 8.36 22.78 9.32
CA LYS A 98 7.18 23.56 9.78
C LYS A 98 6.71 23.17 11.19
N GLY A 99 7.45 22.33 11.92
CA GLY A 99 7.08 21.86 13.25
C GLY A 99 5.85 20.93 13.27
N ASN A 100 5.34 20.52 12.11
CA ASN A 100 4.15 19.67 12.03
C ASN A 100 4.53 18.18 12.20
N ARG A 101 4.79 17.79 13.46
CA ARG A 101 5.16 16.41 13.81
C ARG A 101 4.07 15.39 13.49
N TYR A 102 2.79 15.79 13.53
CA TYR A 102 1.67 14.92 13.20
C TYR A 102 1.69 14.55 11.71
N ALA A 103 1.78 15.55 10.82
CA ALA A 103 1.89 15.31 9.39
C ALA A 103 3.16 14.50 9.04
N ALA A 104 4.30 14.81 9.66
CA ALA A 104 5.54 14.04 9.46
C ALA A 104 5.36 12.56 9.80
N ARG A 105 4.71 12.24 10.93
CA ARG A 105 4.43 10.85 11.34
C ARG A 105 3.55 10.12 10.35
N MET A 106 2.51 10.77 9.83
CA MET A 106 1.62 10.19 8.82
C MET A 106 2.38 9.89 7.52
N LEU A 107 3.24 10.81 7.09
CA LEU A 107 4.07 10.63 5.89
C LEU A 107 5.11 9.50 6.05
N ILE A 108 5.73 9.37 7.22
CA ILE A 108 6.66 8.28 7.53
C ILE A 108 5.95 6.92 7.46
N ARG A 109 4.73 6.82 8.01
CA ARG A 109 3.92 5.58 7.93
C ARG A 109 3.57 5.22 6.50
N ALA A 110 3.16 6.19 5.70
CA ALA A 110 2.87 5.98 4.28
C ALA A 110 4.14 5.52 3.51
N SER A 111 5.28 6.13 3.78
CA SER A 111 6.57 5.74 3.19
C SER A 111 6.97 4.31 3.55
N ALA A 112 6.78 3.90 4.81
CA ALA A 112 7.05 2.54 5.24
C ALA A 112 6.16 1.51 4.52
N ALA A 113 4.88 1.85 4.28
CA ALA A 113 3.97 1.00 3.53
C ALA A 113 4.38 0.90 2.05
N ASP A 114 4.72 2.02 1.39
CA ASP A 114 5.19 2.02 -0.01
C ASP A 114 6.45 1.14 -0.18
N LEU A 115 7.41 1.22 0.76
CA LEU A 115 8.59 0.36 0.76
C LEU A 115 8.21 -1.12 0.89
N ARG A 116 7.35 -1.44 1.83
CA ARG A 116 6.88 -2.81 2.05
C ARG A 116 6.17 -3.36 0.81
N ASN A 117 5.32 -2.55 0.20
CA ASN A 117 4.60 -2.92 -1.03
C ASN A 117 5.59 -3.26 -2.16
N ALA A 118 6.62 -2.44 -2.38
CA ALA A 118 7.65 -2.72 -3.38
C ALA A 118 8.34 -4.06 -3.14
N VAL A 119 8.77 -4.32 -1.89
CA VAL A 119 9.45 -5.58 -1.52
C VAL A 119 8.54 -6.81 -1.72
N LEU A 120 7.27 -6.72 -1.34
CA LEU A 120 6.33 -7.84 -1.52
C LEU A 120 6.05 -8.12 -2.99
N MET A 121 5.91 -7.09 -3.82
CA MET A 121 5.75 -7.25 -5.27
C MET A 121 6.99 -7.84 -5.93
N GLU A 122 8.19 -7.43 -5.51
CA GLU A 122 9.45 -8.00 -6.01
C GLU A 122 9.57 -9.50 -5.69
N ARG A 123 9.21 -9.88 -4.46
CA ARG A 123 9.15 -11.30 -4.06
C ARG A 123 8.14 -12.08 -4.87
N CYS A 124 6.93 -11.55 -5.04
CA CYS A 124 5.89 -12.16 -5.85
C CYS A 124 6.36 -12.38 -7.29
N ARG A 125 6.98 -11.37 -7.90
CA ARG A 125 7.53 -11.45 -9.27
C ARG A 125 8.67 -12.46 -9.39
N SER A 126 9.58 -12.50 -8.41
CA SER A 126 10.74 -13.41 -8.43
C SER A 126 10.35 -14.88 -8.22
N ALA A 127 9.24 -15.13 -7.52
CA ALA A 127 8.71 -16.48 -7.32
C ALA A 127 8.00 -17.04 -8.57
N GLY A 128 7.84 -16.22 -9.61
CA GLY A 128 7.07 -16.56 -10.81
C GLY A 128 5.56 -16.46 -10.57
N SER A 129 4.80 -16.67 -11.66
CA SER A 129 3.33 -16.66 -11.61
C SER A 129 2.74 -17.68 -10.64
N ASP A 130 3.48 -18.72 -10.36
CA ASP A 130 3.16 -19.82 -9.45
C ASP A 130 3.78 -19.61 -8.05
N GLY A 131 4.03 -18.36 -7.66
CA GLY A 131 4.38 -18.07 -6.27
C GLY A 131 3.48 -18.92 -5.38
N PRO A 132 4.00 -19.60 -4.33
CA PRO A 132 3.31 -20.73 -3.72
C PRO A 132 1.88 -20.36 -3.39
N ASP A 133 0.93 -21.27 -3.67
CA ASP A 133 -0.49 -21.14 -3.30
C ASP A 133 -0.69 -20.77 -1.82
N SER A 134 0.38 -20.85 -1.04
CA SER A 134 0.49 -20.51 0.37
C SER A 134 0.75 -19.02 0.65
N CYS A 135 0.94 -18.13 -0.34
CA CYS A 135 1.15 -16.71 -0.06
C CYS A 135 -0.10 -16.10 0.55
N ARG A 136 -0.10 -16.01 1.87
CA ARG A 136 -1.13 -15.32 2.66
C ARG A 136 -0.60 -13.98 3.11
N PHE A 137 -1.44 -12.96 3.02
CA PHE A 137 -1.09 -11.62 3.45
C PHE A 137 -1.99 -11.15 4.58
N PHE A 138 -1.44 -10.33 5.45
CA PHE A 138 -2.10 -9.75 6.60
C PHE A 138 -1.91 -8.25 6.58
N VAL A 139 -2.97 -7.50 6.75
CA VAL A 139 -2.94 -6.03 6.73
C VAL A 139 -3.31 -5.50 8.10
N CYS A 140 -2.45 -4.68 8.67
CA CYS A 140 -2.74 -3.97 9.91
C CYS A 140 -3.88 -2.96 9.68
N PRO A 141 -5.02 -3.05 10.40
CA PRO A 141 -6.18 -2.20 10.16
C PRO A 141 -5.98 -0.74 10.59
N GLU A 142 -4.94 -0.45 11.36
CA GLU A 142 -4.67 0.91 11.84
C GLU A 142 -3.74 1.70 10.90
N CYS A 143 -2.66 1.07 10.41
CA CYS A 143 -1.66 1.78 9.62
C CYS A 143 -1.56 1.32 8.15
N GLY A 144 -2.25 0.24 7.78
CA GLY A 144 -2.23 -0.31 6.44
C GLY A 144 -0.96 -1.09 6.07
N ASN A 145 -0.03 -1.34 6.99
CA ASN A 145 1.15 -2.15 6.68
C ASN A 145 0.77 -3.59 6.37
N ILE A 146 1.39 -4.16 5.33
CA ILE A 146 1.13 -5.52 4.85
C ILE A 146 2.26 -6.43 5.31
N TYR A 147 1.91 -7.63 5.73
CA TYR A 147 2.82 -8.68 6.17
C TYR A 147 2.54 -9.96 5.41
N ALA A 148 3.59 -10.66 4.98
CA ALA A 148 3.47 -12.05 4.56
C ALA A 148 3.38 -12.96 5.79
N ALA A 149 2.70 -14.09 5.67
CA ALA A 149 2.42 -14.98 6.81
C ALA A 149 3.69 -15.45 7.54
N GLU A 150 4.76 -15.71 6.79
CA GLU A 150 6.06 -16.16 7.32
C GLU A 150 6.80 -15.09 8.14
N HIS A 151 6.38 -13.83 8.07
CA HIS A 151 6.98 -12.69 8.76
C HIS A 151 5.98 -11.92 9.63
N LEU A 152 5.02 -12.64 10.19
CA LEU A 152 3.96 -12.05 11.00
C LEU A 152 4.35 -12.02 12.48
N ASP A 153 4.70 -10.83 12.98
CA ASP A 153 4.96 -10.58 14.39
C ASP A 153 3.68 -10.56 15.23
N TYR A 154 3.82 -10.63 16.56
CA TYR A 154 2.69 -10.50 17.49
C TYR A 154 2.06 -9.12 17.48
N TYR A 155 2.82 -8.08 17.13
CA TYR A 155 2.38 -6.70 17.04
C TYR A 155 2.90 -6.05 15.76
N CYS A 156 2.12 -5.13 15.21
CA CYS A 156 2.58 -4.28 14.13
C CYS A 156 3.77 -3.41 14.59
N PRO A 157 4.98 -3.53 14.03
CA PRO A 157 6.13 -2.74 14.47
C PRO A 157 5.99 -1.24 14.16
N ILE A 158 5.00 -0.84 13.34
CA ILE A 158 4.76 0.57 12.98
C ILE A 158 3.81 1.27 13.95
N CYS A 159 2.78 0.56 14.47
CA CYS A 159 1.74 1.19 15.29
C CYS A 159 1.33 0.39 16.53
N LEU A 160 1.99 -0.74 16.80
CA LEU A 160 1.80 -1.62 17.94
C LEU A 160 0.42 -2.30 18.04
N THR A 161 -0.36 -2.31 16.95
CA THR A 161 -1.62 -3.04 16.90
C THR A 161 -1.36 -4.55 16.97
N GLY A 162 -2.10 -5.27 17.80
CA GLY A 162 -2.00 -6.72 17.93
C GLY A 162 -2.43 -7.44 16.65
N ARG A 163 -1.73 -8.53 16.32
CA ARG A 163 -1.95 -9.28 15.07
C ARG A 163 -3.32 -9.94 14.97
N GLU A 164 -3.98 -10.18 16.09
CA GLU A 164 -5.34 -10.73 16.14
C GLU A 164 -6.38 -9.85 15.45
N ARG A 165 -6.06 -8.55 15.29
CA ARG A 165 -6.89 -7.57 14.57
C ARG A 165 -6.60 -7.47 13.09
N PHE A 166 -5.55 -8.13 12.59
CA PHE A 166 -5.13 -7.97 11.20
C PHE A 166 -6.15 -8.59 10.24
N VAL A 167 -6.40 -7.89 9.14
CA VAL A 167 -7.25 -8.38 8.06
C VAL A 167 -6.46 -9.38 7.20
N ARG A 168 -7.06 -10.54 6.94
CA ARG A 168 -6.43 -11.65 6.21
C ARG A 168 -6.82 -11.64 4.75
N PHE A 169 -5.86 -11.98 3.89
CA PHE A 169 -6.01 -12.20 2.45
C PHE A 169 -5.42 -13.57 2.12
N GLU A 170 -6.30 -14.57 2.00
CA GLU A 170 -6.00 -16.00 1.79
C GLU A 170 -6.47 -16.49 0.44
#